data_335b2cd3cdc4cf6223634792fcd9d6a6
#
_entry.id   335b2cd3cdc4cf6223634792fcd9d6a6
#
_cell.length_a   1.000
_cell.length_b   1.000
_cell.length_c   1.000
_cell.angle_alpha   90.00
_cell.angle_beta   90.00
_cell.angle_gamma   90.00
#
_symmetry.space_group_name_H-M   'P 1'
#
loop_
_entity.id
_entity.type
_entity.pdbx_description
1 polymer ?
#
loop_
_entity_poly.entity_id
_entity_poly.type
_entity_poly.pdbx_seq_one_letter_code
_entity_poly.pdbx_strand_id
1 'polypeptide(L)'
;ERMARKKKNWVILRKGGDFQRTGEKFHISPRTAALIRNRDVVGDEAVDRYLNGTIADLYDGMLLKDMDRAVEVLTEKLREGAKIRIIGDYDIDGVQATYILLEGLRYLGGDVDSDIPDRMKDGYGLNRHLIERAFDDGTDTIVTCDNGIAAAEEIAYARSLGMTVVVSSHQEVPYEEGEDGKRRYVLPLADAVVDPKQED
;
A
#
# COMPACT_ATOMS: atom_id res chain seq x y z
N GLU A 1 17.20 4.15 34.56
CA GLU A 1 18.08 4.72 33.51
C GLU A 1 17.24 5.57 32.56
N ARG A 2 17.47 6.90 32.57
CA ARG A 2 16.84 7.82 31.62
C ARG A 2 17.48 7.59 30.26
N MET A 3 16.77 6.97 29.34
CA MET A 3 17.19 6.95 27.92
C MET A 3 17.40 8.40 27.45
N ALA A 4 18.65 8.71 27.07
CA ALA A 4 18.99 10.02 26.53
C ALA A 4 18.22 10.22 25.22
N ARG A 5 17.27 11.17 25.19
CA ARG A 5 16.55 11.55 23.97
C ARG A 5 17.58 11.97 22.92
N LYS A 6 17.68 11.21 21.83
CA LYS A 6 18.49 11.62 20.66
C LYS A 6 18.04 13.02 20.23
N LYS A 7 18.99 13.95 20.18
CA LYS A 7 18.72 15.33 19.76
C LYS A 7 18.31 15.32 18.29
N LYS A 8 17.05 15.66 18.00
CA LYS A 8 16.54 15.77 16.62
C LYS A 8 17.00 17.09 16.04
N ASN A 9 17.61 17.08 14.87
CA ASN A 9 17.95 18.26 14.10
C ASN A 9 16.81 18.53 13.12
N TRP A 10 16.21 19.71 13.21
CA TRP A 10 15.20 20.16 12.25
C TRP A 10 15.89 20.88 11.09
N VAL A 11 15.58 20.49 9.86
CA VAL A 11 16.09 21.12 8.65
C VAL A 11 14.93 21.55 7.77
N ILE A 12 15.05 22.75 7.21
CA ILE A 12 14.09 23.21 6.20
C ILE A 12 14.55 22.72 4.83
N LEU A 13 13.75 21.88 4.19
CA LEU A 13 14.02 21.42 2.83
C LEU A 13 13.87 22.59 1.87
N ARG A 14 14.98 22.97 1.20
CA ARG A 14 15.01 24.05 0.21
C ARG A 14 15.68 23.55 -1.06
N LYS A 15 14.89 23.05 -1.99
CA LYS A 15 15.37 22.74 -3.35
C LYS A 15 15.31 24.00 -4.19
N GLY A 16 16.37 24.26 -4.98
CA GLY A 16 16.44 25.44 -5.84
C GLY A 16 15.45 25.38 -7.00
N GLY A 17 15.02 26.58 -7.48
CA GLY A 17 14.15 26.73 -8.65
C GLY A 17 13.68 28.17 -8.81
N ASP A 18 13.24 28.54 -10.02
CA ASP A 18 12.59 29.83 -10.29
C ASP A 18 11.09 29.72 -9.96
N PHE A 19 10.79 29.91 -8.67
CA PHE A 19 9.43 29.78 -8.16
C PHE A 19 8.52 30.91 -8.61
N GLN A 20 9.08 32.09 -8.91
CA GLN A 20 8.33 33.22 -9.43
C GLN A 20 7.81 32.92 -10.84
N ARG A 21 8.71 32.51 -11.74
CA ARG A 21 8.35 32.10 -13.11
C ARG A 21 7.35 30.93 -13.12
N THR A 22 7.60 29.91 -12.29
CA THR A 22 6.69 28.76 -12.18
C THR A 22 5.32 29.21 -11.69
N GLY A 23 5.28 30.08 -10.68
CA GLY A 23 4.04 30.63 -10.14
C GLY A 23 3.25 31.41 -11.19
N GLU A 24 3.88 32.30 -11.93
CA GLU A 24 3.26 33.07 -13.01
C GLU A 24 2.73 32.18 -14.13
N LYS A 25 3.54 31.20 -14.57
CA LYS A 25 3.17 30.28 -15.65
C LYS A 25 1.94 29.42 -15.32
N PHE A 26 1.86 28.88 -14.11
CA PHE A 26 0.81 27.96 -13.70
C PHE A 26 -0.27 28.60 -12.82
N HIS A 27 -0.26 29.91 -12.66
CA HIS A 27 -1.23 30.66 -11.85
C HIS A 27 -1.31 30.18 -10.39
N ILE A 28 -0.16 29.81 -9.81
CA ILE A 28 -0.02 29.39 -8.42
C ILE A 28 0.95 30.31 -7.67
N SER A 29 0.89 30.27 -6.34
CA SER A 29 1.83 31.07 -5.55
C SER A 29 3.28 30.55 -5.67
N PRO A 30 4.31 31.41 -5.57
CA PRO A 30 5.70 30.96 -5.54
C PRO A 30 5.97 29.95 -4.39
N ARG A 31 5.22 30.02 -3.30
CA ARG A 31 5.32 29.07 -2.18
C ARG A 31 4.79 27.69 -2.60
N THR A 32 3.67 27.63 -3.30
CA THR A 32 3.13 26.40 -3.88
C THR A 32 4.12 25.79 -4.86
N ALA A 33 4.71 26.59 -5.74
CA ALA A 33 5.76 26.14 -6.66
C ALA A 33 6.97 25.53 -5.92
N ALA A 34 7.40 26.15 -4.80
CA ALA A 34 8.47 25.60 -3.97
C ALA A 34 8.08 24.26 -3.31
N LEU A 35 6.84 24.07 -2.87
CA LEU A 35 6.34 22.82 -2.32
C LEU A 35 6.30 21.71 -3.38
N ILE A 36 5.88 22.01 -4.59
CA ILE A 36 5.90 21.09 -5.74
C ILE A 36 7.34 20.67 -6.04
N ARG A 37 8.26 21.64 -6.11
CA ARG A 37 9.69 21.37 -6.35
C ARG A 37 10.32 20.51 -5.23
N ASN A 38 9.91 20.68 -3.99
CA ASN A 38 10.38 19.86 -2.86
C ASN A 38 9.95 18.38 -2.98
N ARG A 39 8.95 18.09 -3.78
CA ARG A 39 8.48 16.73 -4.14
C ARG A 39 9.17 16.15 -5.38
N ASP A 40 10.28 16.76 -5.81
CA ASP A 40 11.05 16.36 -6.99
C ASP A 40 10.31 16.51 -8.33
N VAL A 41 9.21 17.22 -8.35
CA VAL A 41 8.54 17.58 -9.60
C VAL A 41 9.32 18.70 -10.28
N VAL A 42 9.94 18.41 -11.43
CA VAL A 42 10.88 19.30 -12.14
C VAL A 42 10.49 19.42 -13.60
N GLY A 43 10.51 20.67 -14.10
CA GLY A 43 10.15 20.98 -15.48
C GLY A 43 8.66 21.27 -15.65
N ASP A 44 8.38 22.07 -16.68
CA ASP A 44 7.05 22.62 -16.91
C ASP A 44 6.01 21.52 -17.18
N GLU A 45 6.37 20.50 -17.94
CA GLU A 45 5.47 19.36 -18.24
C GLU A 45 5.12 18.55 -16.99
N ALA A 46 6.11 18.26 -16.13
CA ALA A 46 5.86 17.55 -14.89
C ALA A 46 5.01 18.37 -13.91
N VAL A 47 5.23 19.69 -13.85
CA VAL A 47 4.42 20.60 -13.02
C VAL A 47 2.99 20.66 -13.54
N ASP A 48 2.80 20.72 -14.86
CA ASP A 48 1.46 20.71 -15.46
C ASP A 48 0.71 19.40 -15.14
N ARG A 49 1.35 18.26 -15.34
CA ARG A 49 0.77 16.95 -15.00
C ARG A 49 0.46 16.85 -13.51
N TYR A 50 1.32 17.39 -12.64
CA TYR A 50 1.09 17.37 -11.19
C TYR A 50 -0.14 18.20 -10.77
N LEU A 51 -0.38 19.32 -11.47
CA LEU A 51 -1.50 20.23 -11.15
C LEU A 51 -2.81 19.86 -11.86
N ASN A 52 -2.71 19.42 -13.11
CA ASN A 52 -3.84 19.27 -14.03
C ASN A 52 -3.99 17.83 -14.56
N GLY A 53 -3.25 16.88 -13.99
CA GLY A 53 -3.27 15.48 -14.43
C GLY A 53 -4.67 14.87 -14.32
N THR A 54 -4.94 13.94 -15.21
CA THR A 54 -6.20 13.22 -15.34
C THR A 54 -5.99 11.72 -15.17
N ILE A 55 -7.07 10.95 -15.19
CA ILE A 55 -6.97 9.47 -15.16
C ILE A 55 -6.11 8.93 -16.31
N ALA A 56 -6.09 9.62 -17.47
CA ALA A 56 -5.25 9.24 -18.61
C ALA A 56 -3.74 9.36 -18.35
N ASP A 57 -3.34 10.10 -17.32
CA ASP A 57 -1.94 10.29 -16.92
C ASP A 57 -1.46 9.25 -15.90
N LEU A 58 -2.36 8.37 -15.43
CA LEU A 58 -1.98 7.27 -14.54
C LEU A 58 -1.15 6.23 -15.28
N TYR A 59 -0.17 5.69 -14.61
CA TYR A 59 0.58 4.55 -15.11
C TYR A 59 -0.30 3.29 -15.12
N ASP A 60 0.03 2.36 -16.03
CA ASP A 60 -0.60 1.04 -16.02
C ASP A 60 -0.29 0.31 -14.71
N GLY A 61 -1.32 -0.17 -14.03
CA GLY A 61 -1.17 -0.92 -12.78
C GLY A 61 -0.35 -2.21 -12.92
N MET A 62 -0.28 -2.77 -14.14
CA MET A 62 0.54 -3.95 -14.44
C MET A 62 2.05 -3.68 -14.38
N LEU A 63 2.47 -2.42 -14.28
CA LEU A 63 3.87 -2.04 -14.03
C LEU A 63 4.29 -2.23 -12.56
N LEU A 64 3.34 -2.41 -11.65
CA LEU A 64 3.66 -2.71 -10.26
C LEU A 64 4.25 -4.12 -10.15
N LYS A 65 5.32 -4.23 -9.37
CA LYS A 65 5.95 -5.52 -9.08
C LYS A 65 4.94 -6.50 -8.48
N ASP A 66 4.98 -7.75 -8.89
CA ASP A 66 4.06 -8.83 -8.49
C ASP A 66 2.58 -8.63 -8.89
N MET A 67 2.22 -7.60 -9.65
CA MET A 67 0.84 -7.40 -10.07
C MET A 67 0.34 -8.53 -10.98
N ASP A 68 1.17 -8.99 -11.90
CA ASP A 68 0.88 -10.15 -12.76
C ASP A 68 0.61 -11.41 -11.94
N ARG A 69 1.43 -11.65 -10.92
CA ARG A 69 1.26 -12.77 -9.99
C ARG A 69 -0.01 -12.64 -9.16
N ALA A 70 -0.31 -11.45 -8.64
CA ALA A 70 -1.55 -11.20 -7.89
C ALA A 70 -2.79 -11.46 -8.75
N VAL A 71 -2.77 -10.99 -10.00
CA VAL A 71 -3.86 -11.22 -10.97
C VAL A 71 -4.00 -12.71 -11.29
N GLU A 72 -2.90 -13.43 -11.49
CA GLU A 72 -2.92 -14.88 -11.72
C GLU A 72 -3.57 -15.63 -10.55
N VAL A 73 -3.08 -15.41 -9.33
CA VAL A 73 -3.60 -16.04 -8.10
C VAL A 73 -5.09 -15.76 -7.91
N LEU A 74 -5.50 -14.50 -7.99
CA LEU A 74 -6.92 -14.15 -7.80
C LEU A 74 -7.81 -14.70 -8.91
N THR A 75 -7.33 -14.74 -10.16
CA THR A 75 -8.06 -15.33 -11.28
C THR A 75 -8.28 -16.84 -11.08
N GLU A 76 -7.27 -17.55 -10.60
CA GLU A 76 -7.38 -18.98 -10.27
C GLU A 76 -8.42 -19.19 -9.15
N LYS A 77 -8.32 -18.42 -8.06
CA LYS A 77 -9.26 -18.50 -6.93
C LYS A 77 -10.71 -18.18 -7.31
N LEU A 78 -10.92 -17.20 -8.16
CA LEU A 78 -12.25 -16.89 -8.72
C LEU A 78 -12.80 -18.08 -9.55
N ARG A 79 -11.96 -18.73 -10.38
CA ARG A 79 -12.37 -19.89 -11.18
C ARG A 79 -12.68 -21.12 -10.33
N GLU A 80 -11.98 -21.30 -9.23
CA GLU A 80 -12.23 -22.36 -8.25
C GLU A 80 -13.51 -22.12 -7.44
N GLY A 81 -14.08 -20.91 -7.48
CA GLY A 81 -15.20 -20.51 -6.61
C GLY A 81 -14.78 -20.41 -5.14
N ALA A 82 -13.51 -20.15 -4.89
CA ALA A 82 -12.97 -19.99 -3.54
C ALA A 82 -13.53 -18.76 -2.85
N LYS A 83 -13.79 -18.86 -1.54
CA LYS A 83 -14.22 -17.71 -0.75
C LYS A 83 -13.04 -16.80 -0.46
N ILE A 84 -13.18 -15.53 -0.85
CA ILE A 84 -12.15 -14.49 -0.71
C ILE A 84 -12.61 -13.48 0.35
N ARG A 85 -11.72 -13.17 1.29
CA ARG A 85 -11.95 -12.08 2.25
C ARG A 85 -10.95 -10.96 2.04
N ILE A 86 -11.46 -9.74 1.86
CA ILE A 86 -10.66 -8.53 1.80
C ILE A 86 -10.52 -7.98 3.21
N ILE A 87 -9.28 -7.80 3.68
CA ILE A 87 -8.98 -7.19 4.98
C ILE A 87 -8.33 -5.83 4.72
N GLY A 88 -9.11 -4.78 4.92
CA GLY A 88 -8.68 -3.39 4.73
C GLY A 88 -8.15 -2.73 5.99
N ASP A 89 -7.93 -1.41 5.92
CA ASP A 89 -7.70 -0.57 7.09
C ASP A 89 -8.92 0.30 7.39
N TYR A 90 -8.96 0.87 8.58
CA TYR A 90 -10.10 1.63 9.11
C TYR A 90 -10.08 3.12 8.72
N ASP A 91 -9.05 3.61 8.06
CA ASP A 91 -9.00 5.00 7.59
C ASP A 91 -9.69 5.16 6.21
N ILE A 92 -9.66 6.38 5.66
CA ILE A 92 -10.47 6.70 4.49
C ILE A 92 -10.00 5.98 3.23
N ASP A 93 -8.70 5.82 3.03
CA ASP A 93 -8.14 5.13 1.87
C ASP A 93 -8.26 3.62 2.01
N GLY A 94 -8.06 3.03 3.19
CA GLY A 94 -8.32 1.63 3.46
C GLY A 94 -9.77 1.22 3.24
N VAL A 95 -10.74 2.02 3.73
CA VAL A 95 -12.17 1.78 3.47
C VAL A 95 -12.51 1.86 1.98
N GLN A 96 -11.98 2.86 1.25
CA GLN A 96 -12.23 3.01 -0.18
C GLN A 96 -11.57 1.90 -0.99
N ALA A 97 -10.33 1.52 -0.66
CA ALA A 97 -9.63 0.41 -1.31
C ALA A 97 -10.38 -0.92 -1.10
N THR A 98 -10.86 -1.17 0.12
CA THR A 98 -11.71 -2.33 0.43
C THR A 98 -12.95 -2.36 -0.43
N TYR A 99 -13.66 -1.24 -0.56
CA TYR A 99 -14.87 -1.15 -1.36
C TYR A 99 -14.60 -1.40 -2.85
N ILE A 100 -13.54 -0.81 -3.41
CA ILE A 100 -13.15 -1.00 -4.81
C ILE A 100 -12.84 -2.46 -5.12
N LEU A 101 -12.04 -3.12 -4.26
CA LEU A 101 -11.72 -4.53 -4.43
C LEU A 101 -12.94 -5.43 -4.27
N LEU A 102 -13.79 -5.16 -3.28
CA LEU A 102 -15.00 -5.92 -3.02
C LEU A 102 -15.95 -5.88 -4.22
N GLU A 103 -16.24 -4.69 -4.72
CA GLU A 103 -17.12 -4.52 -5.89
C GLU A 103 -16.49 -5.08 -7.16
N GLY A 104 -15.18 -4.89 -7.36
CA GLY A 104 -14.47 -5.41 -8.53
C GLY A 104 -14.48 -6.95 -8.59
N LEU A 105 -14.12 -7.61 -7.49
CA LEU A 105 -14.08 -9.08 -7.44
C LEU A 105 -15.48 -9.70 -7.48
N ARG A 106 -16.50 -9.05 -6.88
CA ARG A 106 -17.90 -9.47 -7.00
C ARG A 106 -18.43 -9.32 -8.43
N TYR A 107 -18.07 -8.22 -9.12
CA TYR A 107 -18.42 -8.01 -10.52
C TYR A 107 -17.86 -9.13 -11.43
N LEU A 108 -16.70 -9.68 -11.07
CA LEU A 108 -16.10 -10.84 -11.74
C LEU A 108 -16.73 -12.19 -11.33
N GLY A 109 -17.75 -12.17 -10.47
CA GLY A 109 -18.49 -13.38 -10.04
C GLY A 109 -17.91 -14.09 -8.82
N GLY A 110 -16.99 -13.45 -8.08
CA GLY A 110 -16.38 -14.02 -6.88
C GLY A 110 -17.31 -14.07 -5.67
N ASP A 111 -17.14 -15.12 -4.84
CA ASP A 111 -17.68 -15.17 -3.46
C ASP A 111 -16.75 -14.36 -2.55
N VAL A 112 -17.08 -13.09 -2.35
CA VAL A 112 -16.21 -12.12 -1.70
C VAL A 112 -16.92 -11.39 -0.58
N ASP A 113 -16.29 -11.38 0.58
CA ASP A 113 -16.68 -10.54 1.71
C ASP A 113 -15.51 -9.64 2.16
N SER A 114 -15.74 -8.79 3.13
CA SER A 114 -14.71 -7.90 3.65
C SER A 114 -14.78 -7.76 5.16
N ASP A 115 -13.62 -7.47 5.74
CA ASP A 115 -13.46 -7.19 7.16
C ASP A 115 -12.53 -5.99 7.34
N ILE A 116 -12.84 -5.13 8.30
CA ILE A 116 -12.03 -3.98 8.66
C ILE A 116 -11.77 -4.06 10.16
N PRO A 117 -10.51 -3.97 10.60
CA PRO A 117 -10.19 -4.04 12.03
C PRO A 117 -10.87 -2.93 12.83
N ASP A 118 -11.39 -3.27 13.99
CA ASP A 118 -11.87 -2.28 14.96
C ASP A 118 -10.66 -1.61 15.62
N ARG A 119 -10.53 -0.29 15.42
CA ARG A 119 -9.39 0.50 15.90
C ARG A 119 -9.11 0.33 17.39
N MET A 120 -10.15 0.11 18.19
CA MET A 120 -10.05 0.03 19.65
C MET A 120 -9.79 -1.39 20.17
N LYS A 121 -10.19 -2.42 19.40
CA LYS A 121 -10.10 -3.82 19.80
C LYS A 121 -8.98 -4.57 19.08
N ASP A 122 -8.88 -4.36 17.79
CA ASP A 122 -8.01 -5.14 16.90
C ASP A 122 -6.67 -4.44 16.61
N GLY A 123 -6.59 -3.11 16.80
CA GLY A 123 -5.43 -2.32 16.45
C GLY A 123 -5.36 -2.02 14.96
N TYR A 124 -4.15 -1.86 14.43
CA TYR A 124 -3.90 -1.52 13.03
C TYR A 124 -3.61 -2.76 12.18
N GLY A 125 -4.24 -2.84 11.02
CA GLY A 125 -3.92 -3.80 9.96
C GLY A 125 -4.29 -5.25 10.25
N LEU A 126 -3.68 -6.14 9.50
CA LEU A 126 -3.88 -7.58 9.62
C LEU A 126 -3.39 -8.09 10.97
N ASN A 127 -4.22 -8.83 11.68
CA ASN A 127 -3.89 -9.45 12.95
C ASN A 127 -4.41 -10.89 13.03
N ARG A 128 -3.92 -11.64 14.00
CA ARG A 128 -4.23 -13.06 14.16
C ARG A 128 -5.72 -13.34 14.36
N HIS A 129 -6.44 -12.48 15.10
CA HIS A 129 -7.87 -12.63 15.34
C HIS A 129 -8.70 -12.52 14.05
N LEU A 130 -8.35 -11.58 13.16
CA LEU A 130 -9.00 -11.45 11.85
C LEU A 130 -8.75 -12.67 10.97
N ILE A 131 -7.56 -13.26 11.03
CA ILE A 131 -7.21 -14.48 10.29
C ILE A 131 -7.99 -15.66 10.81
N GLU A 132 -8.04 -15.86 12.14
CA GLU A 132 -8.80 -16.96 12.77
C GLU A 132 -10.29 -16.87 12.41
N ARG A 133 -10.86 -15.66 12.48
CA ARG A 133 -12.25 -15.44 12.08
C ARG A 133 -12.47 -15.74 10.58
N ALA A 134 -11.56 -15.32 9.72
CA ALA A 134 -11.63 -15.66 8.30
C ALA A 134 -11.58 -17.18 8.07
N PHE A 135 -10.67 -17.88 8.75
CA PHE A 135 -10.52 -19.31 8.67
C PHE A 135 -11.77 -20.04 9.15
N ASP A 136 -12.32 -19.67 10.31
CA ASP A 136 -13.53 -20.24 10.89
C ASP A 136 -14.77 -20.05 9.99
N ASP A 137 -14.82 -18.93 9.25
CA ASP A 137 -15.86 -18.63 8.26
C ASP A 137 -15.65 -19.36 6.92
N GLY A 138 -14.62 -20.19 6.79
CA GLY A 138 -14.33 -20.97 5.57
C GLY A 138 -13.70 -20.14 4.45
N THR A 139 -13.04 -19.05 4.78
CA THR A 139 -12.29 -18.24 3.79
C THR A 139 -11.06 -19.02 3.33
N ASP A 140 -10.90 -19.16 2.02
CA ASP A 140 -9.72 -19.76 1.38
C ASP A 140 -8.60 -18.74 1.18
N THR A 141 -8.97 -17.52 0.75
CA THR A 141 -8.02 -16.49 0.31
C THR A 141 -8.23 -15.19 1.06
N ILE A 142 -7.15 -14.64 1.61
CA ILE A 142 -7.11 -13.29 2.18
C ILE A 142 -6.46 -12.35 1.17
N VAL A 143 -7.12 -11.21 0.91
CA VAL A 143 -6.53 -10.08 0.18
C VAL A 143 -6.43 -8.91 1.14
N THR A 144 -5.22 -8.46 1.47
CA THR A 144 -5.08 -7.22 2.24
C THR A 144 -5.11 -6.02 1.32
N CYS A 145 -5.60 -4.90 1.78
CA CYS A 145 -5.46 -3.62 1.08
C CYS A 145 -5.19 -2.49 2.07
N ASP A 146 -4.24 -1.63 1.70
CA ASP A 146 -3.72 -0.55 2.53
C ASP A 146 -3.09 -1.01 3.86
N ASN A 147 -2.76 -2.29 3.93
CA ASN A 147 -2.04 -2.90 5.05
C ASN A 147 -1.37 -4.22 4.60
N GLY A 148 -0.76 -4.93 5.53
CA GLY A 148 -0.21 -6.27 5.30
C GLY A 148 1.28 -6.30 4.99
N ILE A 149 1.89 -5.24 4.43
CA ILE A 149 3.31 -5.26 4.09
C ILE A 149 4.23 -5.48 5.31
N ALA A 150 3.81 -5.04 6.49
CA ALA A 150 4.54 -5.21 7.74
C ALA A 150 4.07 -6.42 8.58
N ALA A 151 3.08 -7.18 8.09
CA ALA A 151 2.44 -8.27 8.83
C ALA A 151 3.03 -9.65 8.49
N ALA A 152 4.36 -9.77 8.46
CA ALA A 152 5.05 -10.99 8.02
C ALA A 152 4.69 -12.21 8.88
N GLU A 153 4.57 -12.06 10.20
CA GLU A 153 4.23 -13.14 11.13
C GLU A 153 2.77 -13.59 10.96
N GLU A 154 1.85 -12.63 10.80
CA GLU A 154 0.43 -12.90 10.59
C GLU A 154 0.19 -13.60 9.25
N ILE A 155 0.88 -13.18 8.19
CA ILE A 155 0.79 -13.80 6.87
C ILE A 155 1.36 -15.23 6.92
N ALA A 156 2.49 -15.43 7.58
CA ALA A 156 3.04 -16.77 7.79
C ALA A 156 2.04 -17.66 8.56
N TYR A 157 1.34 -17.10 9.55
CA TYR A 157 0.30 -17.82 10.29
C TYR A 157 -0.89 -18.19 9.38
N ALA A 158 -1.43 -17.26 8.59
CA ALA A 158 -2.52 -17.54 7.65
C ALA A 158 -2.13 -18.65 6.67
N ARG A 159 -0.91 -18.59 6.13
CA ARG A 159 -0.41 -19.66 5.25
C ARG A 159 -0.22 -21.00 5.95
N SER A 160 0.14 -21.01 7.23
CA SER A 160 0.21 -22.26 8.02
C SER A 160 -1.14 -22.93 8.21
N LEU A 161 -2.24 -22.17 8.11
CA LEU A 161 -3.61 -22.68 8.09
C LEU A 161 -4.06 -23.14 6.69
N GLY A 162 -3.19 -23.07 5.69
CA GLY A 162 -3.48 -23.45 4.30
C GLY A 162 -4.16 -22.36 3.48
N MET A 163 -4.25 -21.13 3.99
CA MET A 163 -4.87 -20.01 3.28
C MET A 163 -3.91 -19.41 2.23
N THR A 164 -4.47 -18.95 1.13
CA THR A 164 -3.78 -18.11 0.14
C THR A 164 -3.79 -16.66 0.60
N VAL A 165 -2.68 -15.93 0.44
CA VAL A 165 -2.59 -14.53 0.86
C VAL A 165 -2.01 -13.67 -0.25
N VAL A 166 -2.76 -12.62 -0.64
CA VAL A 166 -2.32 -11.58 -1.56
C VAL A 166 -2.26 -10.25 -0.80
N VAL A 167 -1.09 -9.60 -0.82
CA VAL A 167 -0.89 -8.30 -0.18
C VAL A 167 -0.96 -7.20 -1.22
N SER A 168 -1.80 -6.18 -0.96
CA SER A 168 -1.82 -4.92 -1.69
C SER A 168 -1.64 -3.77 -0.70
N SER A 169 -0.55 -3.04 -0.81
CA SER A 169 -0.19 -1.96 0.12
C SER A 169 0.53 -0.83 -0.60
N HIS A 170 0.69 0.30 0.09
CA HIS A 170 1.55 1.41 -0.31
C HIS A 170 2.35 1.97 0.87
N GLN A 171 2.38 1.23 1.96
CA GLN A 171 3.09 1.58 3.19
C GLN A 171 4.60 1.38 3.02
N GLU A 172 5.41 1.91 3.97
CA GLU A 172 6.85 1.68 3.93
C GLU A 172 7.17 0.20 4.16
N VAL A 173 7.99 -0.37 3.27
CA VAL A 173 8.47 -1.74 3.43
C VAL A 173 9.38 -1.81 4.65
N PRO A 174 9.12 -2.70 5.62
CA PRO A 174 9.99 -2.90 6.77
C PRO A 174 11.40 -3.31 6.36
N TYR A 175 12.39 -2.89 7.14
CA TYR A 175 13.77 -3.28 6.90
C TYR A 175 14.52 -3.55 8.21
N GLU A 176 15.53 -4.40 8.12
CA GLU A 176 16.51 -4.64 9.15
C GLU A 176 17.82 -3.95 8.78
N GLU A 177 18.50 -3.35 9.77
CA GLU A 177 19.85 -2.83 9.56
C GLU A 177 20.87 -3.97 9.74
N GLY A 178 21.56 -4.33 8.65
CA GLY A 178 22.64 -5.30 8.70
C GLY A 178 23.86 -4.76 9.47
N GLU A 179 24.78 -5.63 9.90
CA GLU A 179 26.03 -5.26 10.55
C GLU A 179 26.92 -4.36 9.67
N ASP A 180 26.72 -4.41 8.37
CA ASP A 180 27.37 -3.56 7.35
C ASP A 180 26.71 -2.16 7.18
N GLY A 181 25.69 -1.85 7.98
CA GLY A 181 24.93 -0.61 7.91
C GLY A 181 23.98 -0.51 6.72
N LYS A 182 23.82 -1.59 5.95
CA LYS A 182 22.86 -1.65 4.85
C LYS A 182 21.47 -2.07 5.32
N ARG A 183 20.46 -1.53 4.70
CA ARG A 183 19.07 -1.94 4.91
C ARG A 183 18.80 -3.22 4.13
N ARG A 184 18.16 -4.17 4.78
CA ARG A 184 17.62 -5.39 4.18
C ARG A 184 16.12 -5.34 4.34
N TYR A 185 15.41 -5.13 3.23
CA TYR A 185 13.96 -5.08 3.24
C TYR A 185 13.35 -6.44 3.51
N VAL A 186 12.34 -6.48 4.37
CA VAL A 186 11.67 -7.70 4.81
C VAL A 186 10.26 -7.70 4.23
N LEU A 187 10.06 -8.52 3.21
CA LEU A 187 8.73 -8.72 2.61
C LEU A 187 8.04 -9.91 3.29
N PRO A 188 6.71 -9.85 3.47
CA PRO A 188 5.95 -11.00 3.93
C PRO A 188 5.96 -12.12 2.89
N LEU A 189 5.99 -13.37 3.35
CA LEU A 189 5.95 -14.56 2.48
C LEU A 189 4.51 -14.85 2.04
N ALA A 190 3.90 -13.91 1.31
CA ALA A 190 2.59 -14.07 0.69
C ALA A 190 2.69 -14.74 -0.69
N ASP A 191 1.55 -15.10 -1.29
CA ASP A 191 1.48 -15.66 -2.64
C ASP A 191 1.71 -14.62 -3.72
N ALA A 192 1.41 -13.35 -3.42
CA ALA A 192 1.82 -12.17 -4.17
C ALA A 192 1.89 -10.94 -3.24
N VAL A 193 2.82 -10.03 -3.50
CA VAL A 193 2.99 -8.78 -2.75
C VAL A 193 3.06 -7.61 -3.72
N VAL A 194 2.01 -6.81 -3.77
CA VAL A 194 1.93 -5.62 -4.62
C VAL A 194 2.11 -4.37 -3.75
N ASP A 195 3.26 -3.71 -3.89
CA ASP A 195 3.55 -2.46 -3.20
C ASP A 195 4.51 -1.62 -4.05
N PRO A 196 4.19 -0.34 -4.35
CA PRO A 196 5.04 0.52 -5.19
C PRO A 196 6.38 0.90 -4.54
N LYS A 197 6.58 0.58 -3.26
CA LYS A 197 7.82 0.86 -2.52
C LYS A 197 8.75 -0.35 -2.39
N GLN A 198 8.42 -1.45 -3.04
CA GLN A 198 9.34 -2.57 -3.17
C GLN A 198 10.56 -2.17 -4.01
N GLU A 199 11.73 -2.70 -3.66
CA GLU A 199 12.90 -2.61 -4.55
C GLU A 199 12.70 -3.51 -5.78
N ASP A 200 13.22 -3.05 -6.92
CA ASP A 200 13.20 -3.79 -8.20
C ASP A 200 14.09 -5.04 -8.17
#